data_5d392a8b7ff602fa42c4840612d55f40
#
_entry.id   5d392a8b7ff602fa42c4840612d55f40
#
_cell.length_a   1.000
_cell.length_b   1.000
_cell.length_c   1.000
_cell.angle_alpha   90.00
_cell.angle_beta   90.00
_cell.angle_gamma   90.00
#
_symmetry.space_group_name_H-M   'P 1'
#
loop_
_entity.id
_entity.type
_entity.pdbx_description
1 polymer ?
#
loop_
_entity_poly.entity_id
_entity_poly.type
_entity_poly.pdbx_seq_one_letter_code
_entity_poly.pdbx_strand_id
1 'polypeptide(L)'
;MIDLDCLSNLYDPRVYDPEQYNLVAYYDNGRALDDSRYLIHSLMHRGRRYMLYITGGPNCWLSIEGKPVRMIRPQSEEQAWAWLRQNHRKIRQVNKDEWAWLFAGFVMGAYEWFSF
;
A
#
# COMPACT_ATOMS: atom_id res chain seq x y z
N MET A 1 20.56 8.57 16.87
CA MET A 1 20.03 8.84 15.50
C MET A 1 19.64 7.53 14.85
N ILE A 2 18.49 7.50 14.25
CA ILE A 2 18.05 6.31 13.52
C ILE A 2 18.69 6.35 12.14
N ASP A 3 19.46 5.31 11.85
CA ASP A 3 20.04 5.12 10.53
C ASP A 3 18.96 4.68 9.55
N LEU A 4 18.85 5.35 8.42
CA LEU A 4 17.88 5.00 7.39
C LEU A 4 18.11 3.58 6.85
N ASP A 5 19.36 3.13 6.81
CA ASP A 5 19.66 1.76 6.42
C ASP A 5 19.12 0.76 7.43
N CYS A 6 19.18 1.10 8.73
CA CYS A 6 18.55 0.28 9.75
C CYS A 6 17.03 0.23 9.58
N LEU A 7 16.41 1.35 9.23
CA LEU A 7 14.96 1.39 8.98
C LEU A 7 14.58 0.53 7.76
N SER A 8 15.38 0.59 6.71
CA SER A 8 15.12 -0.22 5.53
C SER A 8 15.28 -1.71 5.79
N ASN A 9 16.02 -2.07 6.83
CA ASN A 9 16.24 -3.46 7.23
C ASN A 9 15.24 -3.97 8.26
N LEU A 10 14.23 -3.16 8.61
CA LEU A 10 13.18 -3.59 9.54
C LEU A 10 12.25 -4.66 8.94
N TYR A 11 12.32 -4.89 7.65
CA TYR A 11 11.58 -5.95 7.01
C TYR A 11 12.55 -6.86 6.24
N ASP A 12 12.15 -8.13 6.11
CA ASP A 12 12.90 -9.11 5.33
C ASP A 12 12.38 -9.07 3.90
N PRO A 13 13.24 -8.76 2.90
CA PRO A 13 12.81 -8.72 1.50
C PRO A 13 12.26 -10.05 0.99
N ARG A 14 12.63 -11.17 1.60
CA ARG A 14 12.09 -12.48 1.26
C ARG A 14 10.67 -12.66 1.76
N VAL A 15 10.29 -11.93 2.80
CA VAL A 15 8.95 -11.96 3.39
C VAL A 15 8.04 -10.95 2.72
N TYR A 16 8.57 -9.78 2.37
CA TYR A 16 7.80 -8.67 1.80
C TYR A 16 8.14 -8.47 0.32
N ASP A 17 7.94 -9.51 -0.46
CA ASP A 17 8.15 -9.46 -1.91
C ASP A 17 6.81 -9.15 -2.59
N PRO A 18 6.68 -8.00 -3.27
CA PRO A 18 5.41 -7.64 -3.91
C PRO A 18 4.89 -8.68 -4.90
N GLU A 19 5.78 -9.43 -5.53
CA GLU A 19 5.37 -10.46 -6.49
C GLU A 19 4.62 -11.61 -5.83
N GLN A 20 4.79 -11.79 -4.52
CA GLN A 20 4.14 -12.86 -3.78
C GLN A 20 2.94 -12.39 -2.98
N TYR A 21 2.57 -11.12 -3.12
CA TYR A 21 1.45 -10.53 -2.41
C TYR A 21 0.28 -10.28 -3.37
N ASN A 22 -0.91 -10.24 -2.80
CA ASN A 22 -2.13 -9.94 -3.53
C ASN A 22 -2.51 -8.48 -3.30
N LEU A 23 -2.97 -7.82 -4.35
CA LEU A 23 -3.41 -6.44 -4.28
C LEU A 23 -4.77 -6.38 -3.57
N VAL A 24 -4.86 -5.53 -2.55
CA VAL A 24 -6.13 -5.22 -1.89
C VAL A 24 -6.77 -4.01 -2.57
N ALA A 25 -6.04 -2.91 -2.61
CA ALA A 25 -6.53 -1.66 -3.19
C ALA A 25 -5.35 -0.77 -3.53
N TYR A 26 -5.55 0.15 -4.47
CA TYR A 26 -4.52 1.12 -4.77
C TYR A 26 -5.14 2.46 -5.16
N TYR A 27 -4.34 3.52 -5.05
CA TYR A 27 -4.64 4.79 -5.66
C TYR A 27 -3.37 5.37 -6.29
N ASP A 28 -3.57 6.25 -7.25
CA ASP A 28 -2.47 6.92 -7.93
C ASP A 28 -2.70 8.43 -7.95
N ASN A 29 -1.73 9.17 -8.47
CA ASN A 29 -1.82 10.62 -8.59
C ASN A 29 -2.43 11.08 -9.93
N GLY A 30 -3.08 10.17 -10.66
CA GLY A 30 -3.75 10.50 -11.92
C GLY A 30 -2.84 10.55 -13.13
N ARG A 31 -1.56 10.27 -12.97
CA ARG A 31 -0.60 10.30 -14.07
C ARG A 31 -0.41 8.90 -14.67
N ALA A 32 -0.18 8.86 -15.99
CA ALA A 32 0.08 7.61 -16.68
C ALA A 32 1.43 7.01 -16.26
N LEU A 33 1.58 5.70 -16.43
CA LEU A 33 2.81 5.01 -16.02
C LEU A 33 4.05 5.45 -16.79
N ASP A 34 3.88 6.02 -17.97
CA ASP A 34 4.99 6.58 -18.76
C ASP A 34 5.33 8.02 -18.37
N ASP A 35 4.56 8.65 -17.49
CA ASP A 35 4.87 9.96 -16.94
C ASP A 35 5.90 9.82 -15.82
N SER A 36 7.02 10.52 -15.93
CA SER A 36 8.09 10.43 -14.93
C SER A 36 7.68 10.90 -13.54
N ARG A 37 6.50 11.50 -13.41
CA ARG A 37 5.96 12.00 -12.14
C ARG A 37 4.88 11.10 -11.56
N TYR A 38 4.64 9.91 -12.15
CA TYR A 38 3.62 9.02 -11.64
C TYR A 38 3.93 8.57 -10.21
N LEU A 39 2.88 8.25 -9.46
CA LEU A 39 3.03 7.77 -8.10
C LEU A 39 1.83 6.87 -7.77
N ILE A 40 2.12 5.66 -7.30
CA ILE A 40 1.10 4.67 -6.98
C ILE A 40 1.33 4.17 -5.56
N HIS A 41 0.27 4.17 -4.77
CA HIS A 41 0.24 3.59 -3.45
C HIS A 41 -0.65 2.34 -3.48
N SER A 42 -0.09 1.20 -3.14
CA SER A 42 -0.80 -0.08 -3.18
C SER A 42 -0.78 -0.74 -1.80
N LEU A 43 -1.95 -1.11 -1.32
CA LEU A 43 -2.06 -1.95 -0.14
C LEU A 43 -2.14 -3.39 -0.60
N MET A 44 -1.25 -4.21 -0.08
CA MET A 44 -1.11 -5.61 -0.48
C MET A 44 -1.12 -6.51 0.76
N HIS A 45 -1.47 -7.77 0.55
CA HIS A 45 -1.46 -8.75 1.63
C HIS A 45 -1.00 -10.12 1.16
N ARG A 46 -0.50 -10.89 2.09
CA ARG A 46 -0.24 -12.32 1.94
C ARG A 46 -0.67 -13.00 3.24
N GLY A 47 -1.79 -13.72 3.19
CA GLY A 47 -2.41 -14.20 4.41
C GLY A 47 -2.85 -13.02 5.28
N ARG A 48 -2.39 -12.97 6.51
CA ARG A 48 -2.67 -11.87 7.44
C ARG A 48 -1.54 -10.84 7.52
N ARG A 49 -0.58 -10.94 6.63
CA ARG A 49 0.53 -10.01 6.56
C ARG A 49 0.21 -8.94 5.53
N TYR A 50 0.41 -7.69 5.91
CA TYR A 50 0.08 -6.54 5.07
C TYR A 50 1.29 -5.68 4.82
N MET A 51 1.31 -5.03 3.67
CA MET A 51 2.30 -4.01 3.38
C MET A 51 1.74 -2.95 2.45
N LEU A 52 2.32 -1.76 2.55
CA LEU A 52 2.15 -0.73 1.54
C LEU A 52 3.32 -0.81 0.57
N TYR A 53 3.02 -0.91 -0.70
CA TYR A 53 4.01 -0.88 -1.76
C TYR A 53 3.81 0.40 -2.56
N ILE A 54 4.83 1.26 -2.55
CA ILE A 54 4.75 2.58 -3.18
C ILE A 54 5.76 2.62 -4.29
N THR A 55 5.29 2.89 -5.51
CA THR A 55 6.14 3.05 -6.68
C THR A 55 5.91 4.41 -7.30
N GLY A 56 6.95 4.98 -7.85
CA GLY A 56 6.84 6.28 -8.50
C GLY A 56 7.97 6.53 -9.48
N GLY A 57 7.73 7.45 -10.39
CA GLY A 57 8.72 7.88 -11.37
C GLY A 57 9.80 8.76 -10.77
N PRO A 58 10.89 8.99 -11.50
CA PRO A 58 12.04 9.74 -10.99
C PRO A 58 11.74 11.21 -10.69
N ASN A 59 10.65 11.75 -11.18
CA ASN A 59 10.28 13.14 -10.97
C ASN A 59 9.03 13.32 -10.11
N CYS A 60 8.54 12.26 -9.44
CA CYS A 60 7.44 12.41 -8.50
C CYS A 60 7.94 13.09 -7.22
N TRP A 61 7.00 13.61 -6.41
CA TRP A 61 7.35 14.38 -5.22
C TRP A 61 8.07 13.58 -4.14
N LEU A 62 7.96 12.26 -4.16
CA LEU A 62 8.68 11.38 -3.23
C LEU A 62 10.06 11.00 -3.74
N SER A 63 10.39 11.33 -4.97
CA SER A 63 11.68 10.99 -5.55
C SER A 63 12.81 11.73 -4.84
N ILE A 64 13.92 11.04 -4.64
CA ILE A 64 15.14 11.61 -4.09
C ILE A 64 16.20 11.51 -5.16
N GLU A 65 16.83 12.62 -5.48
CA GLU A 65 17.93 12.69 -6.45
C GLU A 65 17.57 12.17 -7.84
N GLY A 66 16.31 12.34 -8.25
CA GLY A 66 15.89 11.94 -9.58
C GLY A 66 15.82 10.44 -9.80
N LYS A 67 15.70 9.66 -8.72
CA LYS A 67 15.61 8.20 -8.81
C LYS A 67 14.16 7.74 -8.73
N PRO A 68 13.78 6.67 -9.44
CA PRO A 68 12.46 6.08 -9.27
C PRO A 68 12.23 5.66 -7.82
N VAL A 69 10.98 5.75 -7.38
CA VAL A 69 10.59 5.41 -6.02
C VAL A 69 10.15 3.95 -5.97
N ARG A 70 10.66 3.23 -4.99
CA ARG A 70 10.20 1.90 -4.64
C ARG A 70 10.31 1.76 -3.13
N MET A 71 9.18 1.77 -2.44
CA MET A 71 9.13 1.71 -1.00
C MET A 71 8.23 0.59 -0.56
N ILE A 72 8.66 -0.13 0.48
CA ILE A 72 7.87 -1.17 1.11
C ILE A 72 7.74 -0.81 2.58
N ARG A 73 6.50 -0.70 3.05
CA ARG A 73 6.21 -0.40 4.44
C ARG A 73 5.34 -1.52 5.01
N PRO A 74 5.91 -2.39 5.86
CA PRO A 74 5.10 -3.38 6.56
C PRO A 74 3.99 -2.70 7.35
N GLN A 75 2.82 -3.31 7.36
CA GLN A 75 1.63 -2.79 8.03
C GLN A 75 1.07 -3.84 8.96
N SER A 76 0.61 -3.41 10.11
CA SER A 76 -0.25 -4.24 10.94
C SER A 76 -1.64 -4.31 10.30
N GLU A 77 -2.45 -5.24 10.75
CA GLU A 77 -3.84 -5.35 10.31
C GLU A 77 -4.60 -4.05 10.59
N GLU A 78 -4.39 -3.46 11.76
CA GLU A 78 -5.03 -2.19 12.13
C GLU A 78 -4.57 -1.05 11.23
N GLN A 79 -3.29 -1.00 10.90
CA GLN A 79 -2.76 0.03 10.00
C GLN A 79 -3.32 -0.14 8.59
N ALA A 80 -3.50 -1.36 8.11
CA ALA A 80 -4.09 -1.62 6.81
C ALA A 80 -5.52 -1.10 6.74
N TRP A 81 -6.32 -1.35 7.77
CA TRP A 81 -7.68 -0.85 7.84
C TRP A 81 -7.75 0.67 7.93
N ALA A 82 -6.85 1.26 8.73
CA ALA A 82 -6.75 2.71 8.83
C ALA A 82 -6.41 3.34 7.48
N TRP A 83 -5.50 2.72 6.73
CA TRP A 83 -5.12 3.19 5.41
C TRP A 83 -6.31 3.15 4.44
N LEU A 84 -7.07 2.06 4.43
CA LEU A 84 -8.26 1.94 3.60
C LEU A 84 -9.29 3.02 3.95
N ARG A 85 -9.52 3.25 5.24
CA ARG A 85 -10.47 4.26 5.71
C ARG A 85 -10.06 5.66 5.31
N GLN A 86 -8.78 5.98 5.48
CA GLN A 86 -8.25 7.31 5.17
C GLN A 86 -8.27 7.60 3.68
N ASN A 87 -8.16 6.58 2.85
CA ASN A 87 -7.97 6.76 1.42
C ASN A 87 -9.13 6.27 0.56
N HIS A 88 -10.26 5.90 1.17
CA HIS A 88 -11.36 5.27 0.45
C HIS A 88 -11.86 6.09 -0.75
N ARG A 89 -11.78 7.41 -0.68
CA ARG A 89 -12.21 8.29 -1.79
C ARG A 89 -11.22 8.32 -2.94
N LYS A 90 -9.98 7.96 -2.68
CA LYS A 90 -8.91 7.98 -3.68
C LYS A 90 -8.72 6.63 -4.35
N ILE A 91 -9.24 5.57 -3.74
CA ILE A 91 -9.01 4.20 -4.21
C ILE A 91 -9.63 4.02 -5.57
N ARG A 92 -8.81 3.58 -6.52
CA ARG A 92 -9.19 3.38 -7.91
C ARG A 92 -9.72 1.98 -8.18
N GLN A 93 -9.10 1.00 -7.54
CA GLN A 93 -9.44 -0.39 -7.74
C GLN A 93 -9.38 -1.12 -6.41
N VAL A 94 -10.39 -1.93 -6.17
CA VAL A 94 -10.47 -2.81 -5.02
C VAL A 94 -10.69 -4.21 -5.55
N ASN A 95 -9.85 -5.15 -5.12
CA ASN A 95 -10.07 -6.55 -5.40
C ASN A 95 -11.21 -7.04 -4.50
N LYS A 96 -12.35 -7.38 -5.09
CA LYS A 96 -13.54 -7.74 -4.33
C LYS A 96 -13.34 -8.98 -3.46
N ASP A 97 -12.57 -9.95 -3.94
CA ASP A 97 -12.30 -11.14 -3.17
C ASP A 97 -11.46 -10.83 -1.94
N GLU A 98 -10.47 -9.97 -2.11
CA GLU A 98 -9.64 -9.52 -1.00
C GLU A 98 -10.44 -8.68 0.00
N TRP A 99 -11.33 -7.84 -0.49
CA TRP A 99 -12.24 -7.08 0.37
C TRP A 99 -13.12 -8.00 1.20
N ALA A 100 -13.69 -9.04 0.59
CA ALA A 100 -14.54 -9.98 1.31
C ALA A 100 -13.76 -10.67 2.43
N TRP A 101 -12.52 -11.02 2.17
CA TRP A 101 -11.66 -11.65 3.16
C TRP A 101 -11.34 -10.70 4.31
N LEU A 102 -10.96 -9.47 4.00
CA LEU A 102 -10.69 -8.44 5.00
C LEU A 102 -11.94 -8.15 5.83
N PHE A 103 -13.07 -8.02 5.14
CA PHE A 103 -14.34 -7.75 5.81
C PHE A 103 -14.70 -8.86 6.79
N ALA A 104 -14.51 -10.11 6.40
CA ALA A 104 -14.77 -11.23 7.28
C ALA A 104 -13.89 -11.22 8.52
N GLY A 105 -12.66 -10.71 8.40
CA GLY A 105 -11.76 -10.57 9.53
C GLY A 105 -12.11 -9.44 10.50
N PHE A 106 -12.92 -8.45 10.05
CA PHE A 106 -13.24 -7.25 10.81
C PHE A 106 -14.74 -6.93 10.78
N VAL A 107 -15.55 -7.92 10.96
CA VAL A 107 -16.98 -7.87 10.70
C VAL A 107 -17.68 -6.61 11.20
N MET A 108 -17.43 -6.20 12.43
CA MET A 108 -18.19 -5.08 13.00
C MET A 108 -17.51 -3.74 12.77
N GLY A 109 -16.21 -3.68 12.93
CA GLY A 109 -15.49 -2.41 12.77
C GLY A 109 -15.45 -1.92 11.35
N ALA A 110 -15.36 -2.81 10.37
CA ALA A 110 -15.34 -2.44 8.96
C ALA A 110 -16.72 -2.02 8.45
N TYR A 111 -17.76 -2.59 8.99
CA TYR A 111 -19.13 -2.35 8.54
C TYR A 111 -19.52 -0.88 8.61
N GLU A 112 -19.14 -0.21 9.69
CA GLU A 112 -19.55 1.17 9.89
C GLU A 112 -19.01 2.11 8.83
N TRP A 113 -17.77 1.95 8.43
CA TRP A 113 -17.22 2.87 7.44
C TRP A 113 -17.48 2.43 5.99
N PHE A 114 -18.02 1.25 5.77
CA PHE A 114 -18.55 0.87 4.46
C PHE A 114 -19.95 1.44 4.23
N SER A 115 -20.62 1.90 5.24
CA SER A 115 -21.97 2.43 5.12
C SER A 115 -22.03 3.92 4.78
N PHE A 116 -20.89 4.57 4.63
CA PHE A 116 -20.87 5.98 4.27
C PHE A 116 -21.25 6.25 2.81
#